data_c39faff301c1b7f59465376f8f8f3e2e
#
_entry.id   c39faff301c1b7f59465376f8f8f3e2e
#
_cell.length_a   1.000
_cell.length_b   1.000
_cell.length_c   1.000
_cell.angle_alpha   90.00
_cell.angle_beta   90.00
_cell.angle_gamma   90.00
#
_symmetry.space_group_name_H-M   'P 1'
#
loop_
_entity.id
_entity.type
_entity.pdbx_description
1 polymer ?
#
loop_
_entity_poly.entity_id
_entity_poly.type
_entity_poly.pdbx_seq_one_letter_code
_entity_poly.pdbx_strand_id
1 'polypeptide(L)'
;MRSIFLFPYGGGSASSYRSYVNRFPSDTGRVVPVEIPGRGKRSHEEYAKTIEQCAALALQEIDTESETYILHGHCMGALLAFEAIKLIEASGRQLPTFMLASGRNAPRHVIDWLRRVPEMDDRSLFKELQELGGIPRGLSFAMAQHFLTVLRNDQAMIRDYDPGETRISVPILALAGRDDKMTNAAGLADWEEYTSKFLSIEWLDGQHYSFIGQPDRVALYVEEFCNLVDSFTPKAFANFSPGLEHQRQTWDPNIK
;
A
#
# COMPACT_ATOMS: atom_id res chain seq x y z
N MET A 1 17.58 0.40 8.90
CA MET A 1 16.26 -0.07 9.46
C MET A 1 15.21 0.19 8.38
N ARG A 2 14.37 -0.80 8.07
CA ARG A 2 13.32 -0.68 7.03
C ARG A 2 12.23 0.29 7.48
N SER A 3 11.76 1.18 6.59
CA SER A 3 10.59 2.03 6.82
C SER A 3 9.35 1.43 6.15
N ILE A 4 8.20 1.44 6.81
CA ILE A 4 6.91 1.00 6.29
C ILE A 4 5.99 2.21 6.28
N PHE A 5 5.86 2.87 5.13
CA PHE A 5 4.98 4.02 4.97
C PHE A 5 3.54 3.54 4.81
N LEU A 6 2.68 3.91 5.76
CA LEU A 6 1.31 3.41 5.86
C LEU A 6 0.30 4.48 5.44
N PHE A 7 -0.32 4.30 4.27
CA PHE A 7 -1.34 5.19 3.72
C PHE A 7 -2.70 4.95 4.37
N PRO A 8 -3.46 6.02 4.66
CA PRO A 8 -4.72 5.92 5.36
C PRO A 8 -5.85 5.31 4.51
N TYR A 9 -6.78 4.66 5.20
CA TYR A 9 -8.05 4.24 4.63
C TYR A 9 -9.00 5.42 4.45
N GLY A 10 -10.07 5.25 3.68
CA GLY A 10 -11.09 6.28 3.47
C GLY A 10 -11.69 6.79 4.79
N GLY A 11 -11.67 8.11 4.99
CA GLY A 11 -12.06 8.75 6.25
C GLY A 11 -10.99 8.75 7.35
N GLY A 12 -9.93 7.94 7.21
CA GLY A 12 -8.84 7.83 8.18
C GLY A 12 -7.79 8.95 8.04
N SER A 13 -6.91 9.02 9.03
CA SER A 13 -5.73 9.89 9.07
C SER A 13 -4.53 9.12 9.63
N ALA A 14 -3.34 9.70 9.60
CA ALA A 14 -2.16 9.11 10.22
C ALA A 14 -2.40 8.73 11.70
N SER A 15 -3.16 9.53 12.43
CA SER A 15 -3.47 9.28 13.84
C SER A 15 -4.36 8.04 14.06
N SER A 16 -5.09 7.58 13.05
CA SER A 16 -5.92 6.37 13.11
C SER A 16 -5.11 5.10 13.37
N TYR A 17 -3.82 5.13 13.06
CA TYR A 17 -2.91 4.00 13.20
C TYR A 17 -2.05 4.01 14.47
N ARG A 18 -2.25 4.99 15.39
CA ARG A 18 -1.43 5.12 16.61
C ARG A 18 -1.31 3.81 17.39
N SER A 19 -2.42 3.12 17.60
CA SER A 19 -2.44 1.83 18.32
C SER A 19 -1.67 0.73 17.58
N TYR A 20 -1.72 0.70 16.28
CA TYR A 20 -0.98 -0.24 15.44
C TYR A 20 0.52 0.04 15.49
N VAL A 21 0.92 1.30 15.27
CA VAL A 21 2.33 1.74 15.30
C VAL A 21 2.99 1.39 16.63
N ASN A 22 2.32 1.65 17.75
CA ASN A 22 2.87 1.40 19.09
C ASN A 22 3.07 -0.08 19.42
N ARG A 23 2.42 -0.99 18.67
CA ARG A 23 2.48 -2.44 18.90
C ARG A 23 3.20 -3.20 17.80
N PHE A 24 3.53 -2.53 16.69
CA PHE A 24 4.24 -3.18 15.60
C PHE A 24 5.68 -3.51 16.01
N PRO A 25 6.18 -4.75 15.77
CA PRO A 25 7.53 -5.16 16.14
C PRO A 25 8.60 -4.28 15.47
N SER A 26 9.45 -3.66 16.30
CA SER A 26 10.45 -2.70 15.82
C SER A 26 11.62 -3.34 15.09
N ASP A 27 11.86 -4.62 15.26
CA ASP A 27 12.87 -5.42 14.55
C ASP A 27 12.47 -5.68 13.09
N THR A 28 11.19 -5.81 12.79
CA THR A 28 10.67 -5.90 11.41
C THR A 28 10.82 -4.58 10.65
N GLY A 29 10.58 -3.45 11.32
CA GLY A 29 10.70 -2.13 10.71
C GLY A 29 9.96 -1.04 11.48
N ARG A 30 10.15 0.19 11.02
CA ARG A 30 9.45 1.37 11.56
C ARG A 30 8.23 1.70 10.72
N VAL A 31 7.03 1.56 11.30
CA VAL A 31 5.79 2.03 10.65
C VAL A 31 5.69 3.55 10.74
N VAL A 32 5.55 4.20 9.59
CA VAL A 32 5.42 5.64 9.43
C VAL A 32 4.07 5.94 8.77
N PRO A 33 3.03 6.30 9.55
CA PRO A 33 1.76 6.69 8.97
C PRO A 33 1.90 7.97 8.14
N VAL A 34 1.42 7.91 6.91
CA VAL A 34 1.42 9.03 5.96
C VAL A 34 0.19 9.89 6.22
N GLU A 35 0.36 11.22 6.31
CA GLU A 35 -0.77 12.12 6.35
C GLU A 35 -1.09 12.64 4.96
N ILE A 36 -2.37 12.69 4.63
CA ILE A 36 -2.86 13.23 3.35
C ILE A 36 -3.66 14.52 3.56
N PRO A 37 -3.79 15.40 2.55
CA PRO A 37 -4.43 16.70 2.67
C PRO A 37 -5.86 16.65 3.23
N GLY A 38 -6.27 17.72 3.91
CA GLY A 38 -7.63 17.90 4.43
C GLY A 38 -7.92 17.22 5.76
N ARG A 39 -6.90 16.60 6.42
CA ARG A 39 -7.10 15.88 7.70
C ARG A 39 -5.85 15.91 8.59
N GLY A 40 -6.03 15.54 9.86
CA GLY A 40 -4.93 15.42 10.82
C GLY A 40 -4.03 16.66 10.84
N LYS A 41 -2.73 16.48 10.66
CA LYS A 41 -1.75 17.57 10.63
C LYS A 41 -1.92 18.50 9.42
N ARG A 42 -2.55 18.00 8.34
CA ARG A 42 -2.76 18.72 7.08
C ARG A 42 -4.22 19.17 6.91
N SER A 43 -4.96 19.32 8.02
CA SER A 43 -6.38 19.72 8.02
C SER A 43 -6.64 21.14 7.50
N HIS A 44 -5.60 21.98 7.41
CA HIS A 44 -5.67 23.31 6.83
C HIS A 44 -5.53 23.33 5.30
N GLU A 45 -5.16 22.20 4.70
CA GLU A 45 -5.05 22.05 3.26
C GLU A 45 -6.38 21.63 2.64
N GLU A 46 -6.60 21.97 1.38
CA GLU A 46 -7.75 21.50 0.63
C GLU A 46 -7.68 19.98 0.39
N TYR A 47 -8.84 19.33 0.33
CA TYR A 47 -8.92 17.93 -0.05
C TYR A 47 -8.39 17.72 -1.47
N ALA A 48 -7.64 16.65 -1.69
CA ALA A 48 -7.33 16.21 -3.03
C ALA A 48 -8.62 15.81 -3.77
N LYS A 49 -8.62 15.96 -5.08
CA LYS A 49 -9.80 15.71 -5.93
C LYS A 49 -9.74 14.35 -6.63
N THR A 50 -8.55 13.78 -6.79
CA THR A 50 -8.34 12.47 -7.41
C THR A 50 -7.35 11.64 -6.60
N ILE A 51 -7.36 10.33 -6.80
CA ILE A 51 -6.42 9.39 -6.16
C ILE A 51 -4.98 9.74 -6.56
N GLU A 52 -4.73 10.06 -7.83
CA GLU A 52 -3.41 10.42 -8.37
C GLU A 52 -2.89 11.71 -7.72
N GLN A 53 -3.74 12.75 -7.63
CA GLN A 53 -3.38 13.99 -6.94
C GLN A 53 -3.07 13.73 -5.46
N CYS A 54 -3.89 12.93 -4.80
CA CYS A 54 -3.70 12.59 -3.39
C CYS A 54 -2.39 11.82 -3.18
N ALA A 55 -2.09 10.86 -4.03
CA ALA A 55 -0.84 10.10 -3.99
C ALA A 55 0.39 11.00 -4.23
N ALA A 56 0.32 11.92 -5.19
CA ALA A 56 1.40 12.88 -5.45
C ALA A 56 1.69 13.80 -4.24
N LEU A 57 0.63 14.27 -3.57
CA LEU A 57 0.75 15.09 -2.36
C LEU A 57 1.21 14.28 -1.14
N ALA A 58 0.82 13.01 -1.04
CA ALA A 58 1.29 12.10 0.01
C ALA A 58 2.77 11.72 -0.17
N LEU A 59 3.23 11.61 -1.42
CA LEU A 59 4.62 11.25 -1.74
C LEU A 59 5.64 12.29 -1.25
N GLN A 60 5.22 13.54 -1.01
CA GLN A 60 6.06 14.59 -0.42
C GLN A 60 6.45 14.29 1.04
N GLU A 61 5.67 13.45 1.74
CA GLU A 61 5.93 13.02 3.13
C GLU A 61 6.81 11.76 3.19
N ILE A 62 7.21 11.19 2.04
CA ILE A 62 7.91 9.90 1.96
C ILE A 62 9.37 10.13 1.55
N ASP A 63 10.28 9.77 2.45
CA ASP A 63 11.69 9.70 2.13
C ASP A 63 12.01 8.37 1.41
N THR A 64 12.25 8.46 0.10
CA THR A 64 12.57 7.31 -0.76
C THR A 64 14.08 7.13 -0.95
N GLU A 65 14.93 7.98 -0.34
CA GLU A 65 16.38 7.95 -0.63
C GLU A 65 17.21 7.29 0.47
N SER A 66 16.65 7.13 1.67
CA SER A 66 17.48 6.83 2.84
C SER A 66 17.70 5.36 3.17
N GLU A 67 16.80 4.43 2.82
CA GLU A 67 16.94 2.99 3.15
C GLU A 67 15.94 2.14 2.34
N THR A 68 15.97 0.81 2.53
CA THR A 68 14.91 -0.07 2.04
C THR A 68 13.58 0.29 2.68
N TYR A 69 12.53 0.42 1.89
CA TYR A 69 11.21 0.77 2.39
C TYR A 69 10.09 -0.02 1.70
N ILE A 70 8.93 -0.03 2.34
CA ILE A 70 7.70 -0.68 1.88
C ILE A 70 6.61 0.39 1.84
N LEU A 71 5.76 0.36 0.82
CA LEU A 71 4.52 1.12 0.81
C LEU A 71 3.36 0.21 1.20
N HIS A 72 2.77 0.47 2.35
CA HIS A 72 1.60 -0.23 2.86
C HIS A 72 0.37 0.66 2.68
N GLY A 73 -0.62 0.20 1.95
CA GLY A 73 -1.91 0.87 1.82
C GLY A 73 -3.05 0.00 2.33
N HIS A 74 -3.94 0.58 3.17
CA HIS A 74 -5.15 -0.11 3.59
C HIS A 74 -6.38 0.50 2.92
N CYS A 75 -7.25 -0.32 2.34
CA CYS A 75 -8.48 0.10 1.65
C CYS A 75 -8.18 1.16 0.56
N MET A 76 -8.65 2.41 0.69
CA MET A 76 -8.26 3.51 -0.19
C MET A 76 -6.74 3.68 -0.28
N GLY A 77 -6.05 3.52 0.85
CA GLY A 77 -4.60 3.63 0.91
C GLY A 77 -3.86 2.70 -0.04
N ALA A 78 -4.44 1.54 -0.40
CA ALA A 78 -3.85 0.64 -1.39
C ALA A 78 -3.83 1.28 -2.80
N LEU A 79 -4.85 2.05 -3.16
CA LEU A 79 -4.86 2.82 -4.41
C LEU A 79 -3.83 3.95 -4.37
N LEU A 80 -3.71 4.65 -3.23
CA LEU A 80 -2.71 5.70 -3.04
C LEU A 80 -1.28 5.16 -3.11
N ALA A 81 -1.01 4.00 -2.49
CA ALA A 81 0.30 3.33 -2.56
C ALA A 81 0.63 2.90 -3.99
N PHE A 82 -0.34 2.37 -4.73
CA PHE A 82 -0.18 1.98 -6.12
C PHE A 82 0.18 3.17 -7.01
N GLU A 83 -0.57 4.28 -6.92
CA GLU A 83 -0.27 5.50 -7.67
C GLU A 83 1.05 6.15 -7.24
N ALA A 84 1.38 6.12 -5.94
CA ALA A 84 2.68 6.60 -5.46
C ALA A 84 3.85 5.82 -6.09
N ILE A 85 3.73 4.49 -6.24
CA ILE A 85 4.76 3.67 -6.90
C ILE A 85 4.90 4.04 -8.38
N LYS A 86 3.79 4.26 -9.10
CA LYS A 86 3.83 4.72 -10.50
C LYS A 86 4.60 6.04 -10.63
N LEU A 87 4.37 6.98 -9.70
CA LEU A 87 5.08 8.26 -9.68
C LEU A 87 6.57 8.10 -9.33
N ILE A 88 6.91 7.22 -8.40
CA ILE A 88 8.29 6.89 -8.03
C ILE A 88 9.02 6.32 -9.24
N GLU A 89 8.43 5.35 -9.95
CA GLU A 89 8.97 4.74 -11.17
C GLU A 89 9.21 5.80 -12.26
N ALA A 90 8.20 6.62 -12.53
CA ALA A 90 8.28 7.68 -13.55
C ALA A 90 9.37 8.72 -13.24
N SER A 91 9.66 8.96 -11.96
CA SER A 91 10.70 9.90 -11.52
C SER A 91 12.11 9.31 -11.43
N GLY A 92 12.26 7.99 -11.64
CA GLY A 92 13.54 7.29 -11.50
C GLY A 92 14.07 7.21 -10.07
N ARG A 93 13.23 7.45 -9.07
CA ARG A 93 13.59 7.34 -7.64
C ARG A 93 13.71 5.87 -7.23
N GLN A 94 14.35 5.62 -6.09
CA GLN A 94 14.46 4.27 -5.55
C GLN A 94 13.07 3.67 -5.31
N LEU A 95 12.86 2.45 -5.82
CA LEU A 95 11.60 1.72 -5.65
C LEU A 95 11.46 1.12 -4.25
N PRO A 96 10.24 0.98 -3.72
CA PRO A 96 10.02 0.19 -2.52
C PRO A 96 10.37 -1.29 -2.77
N THR A 97 10.72 -1.99 -1.70
CA THR A 97 10.99 -3.45 -1.77
C THR A 97 9.77 -4.19 -2.31
N PHE A 98 8.58 -3.79 -1.88
CA PHE A 98 7.29 -4.28 -2.37
C PHE A 98 6.16 -3.34 -1.93
N MET A 99 4.97 -3.57 -2.48
CA MET A 99 3.72 -2.98 -2.05
C MET A 99 2.96 -3.96 -1.15
N LEU A 100 2.49 -3.50 0.01
CA LEU A 100 1.52 -4.23 0.85
C LEU A 100 0.14 -3.61 0.65
N ALA A 101 -0.75 -4.34 -0.02
CA ALA A 101 -2.15 -3.94 -0.25
C ALA A 101 -3.06 -4.68 0.72
N SER A 102 -3.64 -3.98 1.70
CA SER A 102 -4.51 -4.62 2.68
C SER A 102 -5.96 -4.14 2.59
N GLY A 103 -6.92 -5.06 2.77
CA GLY A 103 -8.36 -4.75 2.80
C GLY A 103 -8.89 -4.12 1.50
N ARG A 104 -8.33 -4.48 0.35
CA ARG A 104 -8.74 -3.93 -0.94
C ARG A 104 -8.58 -4.96 -2.07
N ASN A 105 -9.64 -5.20 -2.82
CA ASN A 105 -9.57 -5.85 -4.12
C ASN A 105 -8.77 -4.99 -5.10
N ALA A 106 -8.29 -5.58 -6.18
CA ALA A 106 -7.56 -4.86 -7.23
C ALA A 106 -8.30 -3.61 -7.72
N PRO A 107 -7.60 -2.61 -8.26
CA PRO A 107 -8.13 -1.28 -8.51
C PRO A 107 -9.43 -1.21 -9.31
N ARG A 108 -9.61 -2.06 -10.34
CA ARG A 108 -10.84 -2.09 -11.16
C ARG A 108 -12.06 -2.68 -10.48
N HIS A 109 -11.89 -3.34 -9.33
CA HIS A 109 -13.02 -3.82 -8.57
C HIS A 109 -13.75 -2.66 -7.88
N VAL A 110 -14.82 -2.20 -8.51
CA VAL A 110 -15.72 -1.23 -7.90
C VAL A 110 -16.59 -1.95 -6.90
N ILE A 111 -16.54 -1.52 -5.65
CA ILE A 111 -17.42 -2.02 -4.61
C ILE A 111 -18.82 -1.43 -4.85
N ASP A 112 -19.83 -2.25 -5.12
CA ASP A 112 -21.17 -1.81 -5.55
C ASP A 112 -21.82 -0.79 -4.62
N TRP A 113 -21.60 -0.88 -3.30
CA TRP A 113 -22.18 0.08 -2.37
C TRP A 113 -21.62 1.51 -2.55
N LEU A 114 -20.39 1.67 -3.06
CA LEU A 114 -19.81 2.98 -3.36
C LEU A 114 -20.66 3.82 -4.32
N ARG A 115 -21.33 3.17 -5.24
CA ARG A 115 -22.23 3.84 -6.21
C ARG A 115 -23.43 4.47 -5.53
N ARG A 116 -23.85 3.94 -4.37
CA ARG A 116 -25.01 4.42 -3.60
C ARG A 116 -24.66 5.53 -2.59
N VAL A 117 -23.37 5.69 -2.26
CA VAL A 117 -22.91 6.67 -1.24
C VAL A 117 -23.41 8.10 -1.49
N PRO A 118 -23.42 8.64 -2.74
CA PRO A 118 -23.90 9.99 -2.98
C PRO A 118 -25.37 10.22 -2.59
N GLU A 119 -26.20 9.17 -2.65
CA GLU A 119 -27.62 9.20 -2.36
C GLU A 119 -27.96 8.93 -0.88
N MET A 120 -26.98 8.47 -0.10
CA MET A 120 -27.16 8.15 1.31
C MET A 120 -27.02 9.41 2.18
N ASP A 121 -27.96 9.58 3.14
CA ASP A 121 -27.71 10.49 4.26
C ASP A 121 -26.62 9.94 5.20
N ASP A 122 -26.13 10.76 6.10
CA ASP A 122 -25.01 10.38 6.98
C ASP A 122 -25.36 9.24 7.95
N ARG A 123 -26.63 9.13 8.37
CA ARG A 123 -27.04 8.02 9.25
C ARG A 123 -27.10 6.69 8.49
N SER A 124 -27.62 6.73 7.28
CA SER A 124 -27.68 5.57 6.40
C SER A 124 -26.28 5.10 6.01
N LEU A 125 -25.39 6.03 5.64
CA LEU A 125 -24.00 5.74 5.34
C LEU A 125 -23.26 5.15 6.56
N PHE A 126 -23.43 5.73 7.73
CA PHE A 126 -22.83 5.23 8.96
C PHE A 126 -23.27 3.80 9.27
N LYS A 127 -24.58 3.51 9.15
CA LYS A 127 -25.15 2.18 9.38
C LYS A 127 -24.59 1.16 8.38
N GLU A 128 -24.58 1.48 7.09
CA GLU A 128 -24.04 0.61 6.05
C GLU A 128 -22.56 0.26 6.33
N LEU A 129 -21.76 1.27 6.67
CA LEU A 129 -20.36 1.07 7.03
C LEU A 129 -20.16 0.21 8.29
N GLN A 130 -21.05 0.33 9.29
CA GLN A 130 -21.02 -0.57 10.45
C GLN A 130 -21.29 -2.02 10.06
N GLU A 131 -22.27 -2.26 9.19
CA GLU A 131 -22.66 -3.59 8.72
C GLU A 131 -21.56 -4.23 7.86
N LEU A 132 -20.82 -3.41 7.09
CA LEU A 132 -19.68 -3.84 6.29
C LEU A 132 -18.39 -4.02 7.10
N GLY A 133 -18.38 -3.59 8.37
CA GLY A 133 -17.16 -3.56 9.17
C GLY A 133 -16.18 -2.45 8.79
N GLY A 134 -16.62 -1.45 8.01
CA GLY A 134 -15.84 -0.31 7.51
C GLY A 134 -15.75 0.86 8.51
N ILE A 135 -16.24 0.72 9.72
CA ILE A 135 -16.11 1.69 10.82
C ILE A 135 -15.35 1.06 11.99
N PRO A 136 -14.36 1.75 12.54
CA PRO A 136 -13.67 1.29 13.73
C PRO A 136 -14.64 1.02 14.89
N ARG A 137 -14.44 -0.08 15.61
CA ARG A 137 -15.30 -0.45 16.75
C ARG A 137 -15.31 0.66 17.80
N GLY A 138 -16.50 0.96 18.33
CA GLY A 138 -16.68 1.94 19.39
C GLY A 138 -16.87 3.39 18.92
N LEU A 139 -16.81 3.66 17.61
CA LEU A 139 -17.13 4.98 17.07
C LEU A 139 -18.67 5.17 17.07
N SER A 140 -19.17 6.15 17.84
CA SER A 140 -20.58 6.54 17.81
C SER A 140 -20.89 7.43 16.60
N PHE A 141 -22.16 7.52 16.19
CA PHE A 141 -22.57 8.41 15.10
C PHE A 141 -22.18 9.87 15.34
N ALA A 142 -22.33 10.37 16.58
CA ALA A 142 -21.96 11.73 16.92
C ALA A 142 -20.45 12.01 16.76
N MET A 143 -19.61 11.00 17.07
CA MET A 143 -18.17 11.09 16.88
C MET A 143 -17.78 10.93 15.40
N ALA A 144 -18.61 10.27 14.61
CA ALA A 144 -18.35 9.95 13.23
C ALA A 144 -18.61 11.11 12.25
N GLN A 145 -19.27 12.20 12.66
CA GLN A 145 -19.69 13.26 11.73
C GLN A 145 -18.53 13.85 10.93
N HIS A 146 -17.42 14.20 11.60
CA HIS A 146 -16.23 14.68 10.91
C HIS A 146 -15.61 13.60 10.01
N PHE A 147 -15.54 12.37 10.50
CA PHE A 147 -15.10 11.20 9.74
C PHE A 147 -15.94 10.99 8.47
N LEU A 148 -17.29 11.11 8.56
CA LEU A 148 -18.18 10.97 7.41
C LEU A 148 -17.96 12.05 6.35
N THR A 149 -17.69 13.30 6.77
CA THR A 149 -17.35 14.38 5.83
C THR A 149 -16.08 14.06 5.05
N VAL A 150 -15.01 13.66 5.75
CA VAL A 150 -13.74 13.23 5.12
C VAL A 150 -13.97 12.04 4.21
N LEU A 151 -14.71 11.04 4.70
CA LEU A 151 -15.03 9.83 3.95
C LEU A 151 -15.75 10.11 2.63
N ARG A 152 -16.71 11.05 2.59
CA ARG A 152 -17.43 11.40 1.36
C ARG A 152 -16.50 11.97 0.29
N ASN A 153 -15.53 12.81 0.67
CA ASN A 153 -14.51 13.29 -0.27
C ASN A 153 -13.67 12.12 -0.81
N ASP A 154 -13.25 11.21 0.08
CA ASP A 154 -12.47 10.05 -0.31
C ASP A 154 -13.26 9.10 -1.22
N GLN A 155 -14.54 8.88 -0.93
CA GLN A 155 -15.40 8.03 -1.75
C GLN A 155 -15.63 8.62 -3.16
N ALA A 156 -15.69 9.94 -3.28
CA ALA A 156 -15.76 10.59 -4.59
C ALA A 156 -14.49 10.31 -5.43
N MET A 157 -13.31 10.42 -4.82
CA MET A 157 -12.05 10.07 -5.50
C MET A 157 -12.00 8.60 -5.93
N ILE A 158 -12.40 7.67 -5.03
CA ILE A 158 -12.37 6.22 -5.32
C ILE A 158 -13.37 5.86 -6.44
N ARG A 159 -14.56 6.47 -6.43
CA ARG A 159 -15.59 6.20 -7.44
C ARG A 159 -15.15 6.56 -8.85
N ASP A 160 -14.45 7.70 -8.96
CA ASP A 160 -14.07 8.30 -10.23
C ASP A 160 -12.65 7.86 -10.68
N TYR A 161 -12.00 7.00 -9.90
CA TYR A 161 -10.65 6.51 -10.16
C TYR A 161 -10.58 5.46 -11.27
N ASP A 162 -9.70 5.70 -12.25
CA ASP A 162 -9.31 4.74 -13.28
C ASP A 162 -7.81 4.40 -13.14
N PRO A 163 -7.42 3.17 -12.81
CA PRO A 163 -6.02 2.77 -12.66
C PRO A 163 -5.23 2.79 -13.98
N GLY A 164 -5.91 2.85 -15.13
CA GLY A 164 -5.29 2.64 -16.45
C GLY A 164 -4.78 1.22 -16.65
N GLU A 165 -3.88 1.06 -17.63
CA GLU A 165 -3.27 -0.23 -18.00
C GLU A 165 -1.87 -0.43 -17.39
N THR A 166 -1.40 0.50 -16.56
CA THR A 166 -0.03 0.48 -16.05
C THR A 166 0.15 -0.60 -14.98
N ARG A 167 1.23 -1.36 -15.11
CA ARG A 167 1.69 -2.35 -14.12
C ARG A 167 2.92 -1.78 -13.40
N ILE A 168 2.95 -1.86 -12.07
CA ILE A 168 4.13 -1.49 -11.29
C ILE A 168 5.21 -2.58 -11.38
N SER A 169 6.48 -2.20 -11.21
CA SER A 169 7.62 -3.13 -11.33
C SER A 169 8.12 -3.65 -9.98
N VAL A 170 7.27 -3.59 -8.96
CA VAL A 170 7.54 -4.15 -7.63
C VAL A 170 6.56 -5.28 -7.29
N PRO A 171 6.97 -6.28 -6.47
CA PRO A 171 6.06 -7.32 -6.01
C PRO A 171 4.91 -6.76 -5.17
N ILE A 172 3.80 -7.49 -5.10
CA ILE A 172 2.64 -7.13 -4.27
C ILE A 172 2.37 -8.24 -3.25
N LEU A 173 2.24 -7.86 -1.98
CA LEU A 173 1.65 -8.66 -0.92
C LEU A 173 0.23 -8.17 -0.67
N ALA A 174 -0.77 -8.95 -1.04
CA ALA A 174 -2.17 -8.65 -0.74
C ALA A 174 -2.57 -9.30 0.59
N LEU A 175 -3.29 -8.56 1.44
CA LEU A 175 -3.68 -8.99 2.77
C LEU A 175 -5.15 -8.66 3.05
N ALA A 176 -5.93 -9.61 3.52
CA ALA A 176 -7.32 -9.38 3.89
C ALA A 176 -7.75 -10.15 5.14
N GLY A 177 -8.80 -9.66 5.79
CA GLY A 177 -9.49 -10.41 6.83
C GLY A 177 -10.38 -11.50 6.21
N ARG A 178 -10.43 -12.70 6.82
CA ARG A 178 -11.28 -13.81 6.34
C ARG A 178 -12.77 -13.47 6.34
N ASP A 179 -13.18 -12.58 7.24
CA ASP A 179 -14.56 -12.13 7.39
C ASP A 179 -14.80 -10.72 6.82
N ASP A 180 -13.83 -10.18 6.05
CA ASP A 180 -13.95 -8.88 5.40
C ASP A 180 -14.97 -8.94 4.25
N LYS A 181 -16.10 -8.27 4.42
CA LYS A 181 -17.17 -8.21 3.43
C LYS A 181 -16.86 -7.28 2.24
N MET A 182 -15.78 -6.51 2.33
CA MET A 182 -15.37 -5.55 1.29
C MET A 182 -14.34 -6.16 0.33
N THR A 183 -13.83 -7.36 0.64
CA THR A 183 -12.85 -8.08 -0.18
C THR A 183 -13.29 -9.52 -0.45
N ASN A 184 -12.71 -10.11 -1.50
CA ASN A 184 -12.88 -11.53 -1.81
C ASN A 184 -11.64 -12.07 -2.52
N ALA A 185 -11.50 -13.40 -2.55
CA ALA A 185 -10.32 -14.06 -3.09
C ALA A 185 -10.05 -13.73 -4.56
N ALA A 186 -11.10 -13.65 -5.40
CA ALA A 186 -10.94 -13.30 -6.81
C ALA A 186 -10.44 -11.87 -6.99
N GLY A 187 -11.07 -10.90 -6.30
CA GLY A 187 -10.65 -9.50 -6.37
C GLY A 187 -9.26 -9.24 -5.80
N LEU A 188 -8.79 -10.06 -4.83
CA LEU A 188 -7.41 -10.00 -4.36
C LEU A 188 -6.45 -10.61 -5.39
N ALA A 189 -6.84 -11.72 -6.04
CA ALA A 189 -6.02 -12.35 -7.08
C ALA A 189 -5.79 -11.43 -8.29
N ASP A 190 -6.76 -10.60 -8.62
CA ASP A 190 -6.64 -9.66 -9.75
C ASP A 190 -5.57 -8.57 -9.54
N TRP A 191 -5.00 -8.43 -8.34
CA TRP A 191 -3.78 -7.62 -8.16
C TRP A 191 -2.59 -8.12 -8.98
N GLU A 192 -2.60 -9.37 -9.44
CA GLU A 192 -1.59 -9.91 -10.37
C GLU A 192 -1.53 -9.14 -11.69
N GLU A 193 -2.65 -8.61 -12.14
CA GLU A 193 -2.74 -7.78 -13.35
C GLU A 193 -2.01 -6.44 -13.22
N TYR A 194 -1.76 -5.98 -11.98
CA TYR A 194 -1.21 -4.66 -11.66
C TYR A 194 0.28 -4.68 -11.30
N THR A 195 0.93 -5.83 -11.30
CA THR A 195 2.38 -5.94 -11.15
C THR A 195 3.01 -6.71 -12.31
N SER A 196 4.22 -6.30 -12.72
CA SER A 196 5.08 -7.06 -13.65
C SER A 196 5.95 -8.09 -12.92
N LYS A 197 5.84 -8.19 -11.59
CA LYS A 197 6.57 -9.12 -10.75
C LYS A 197 5.65 -10.26 -10.31
N PHE A 198 5.49 -10.48 -9.02
CA PHE A 198 4.64 -11.54 -8.48
C PHE A 198 3.73 -11.01 -7.38
N LEU A 199 2.65 -11.71 -7.15
CA LEU A 199 1.66 -11.50 -6.11
C LEU A 199 1.75 -12.64 -5.07
N SER A 200 1.66 -12.29 -3.79
CA SER A 200 1.29 -13.23 -2.73
C SER A 200 0.02 -12.75 -2.03
N ILE A 201 -0.80 -13.67 -1.56
CA ILE A 201 -2.05 -13.36 -0.85
C ILE A 201 -2.02 -14.04 0.51
N GLU A 202 -2.18 -13.24 1.56
CA GLU A 202 -2.21 -13.71 2.93
C GLU A 202 -3.51 -13.32 3.63
N TRP A 203 -3.90 -14.09 4.64
CA TRP A 203 -5.17 -13.92 5.32
C TRP A 203 -4.98 -13.74 6.83
N LEU A 204 -5.71 -12.77 7.38
CA LEU A 204 -5.86 -12.56 8.81
C LEU A 204 -7.23 -13.02 9.29
N ASP A 205 -7.34 -13.38 10.56
CA ASP A 205 -8.65 -13.60 11.17
C ASP A 205 -9.36 -12.27 11.40
N GLY A 206 -10.68 -12.22 11.13
CA GLY A 206 -11.53 -11.06 11.37
C GLY A 206 -11.89 -10.26 10.13
N GLN A 207 -12.40 -9.05 10.38
CA GLN A 207 -13.05 -8.19 9.39
C GLN A 207 -12.07 -7.18 8.76
N HIS A 208 -12.62 -6.11 8.16
CA HIS A 208 -11.89 -5.12 7.37
C HIS A 208 -10.65 -4.54 8.06
N TYR A 209 -10.71 -4.21 9.35
CA TYR A 209 -9.57 -3.66 10.11
C TYR A 209 -8.75 -4.73 10.86
N SER A 210 -8.80 -5.99 10.44
CA SER A 210 -8.12 -7.11 11.11
C SER A 210 -6.63 -6.89 11.35
N PHE A 211 -5.92 -6.24 10.42
CA PHE A 211 -4.48 -5.99 10.52
C PHE A 211 -4.10 -5.09 11.72
N ILE A 212 -4.97 -4.12 12.10
CA ILE A 212 -4.71 -3.23 13.23
C ILE A 212 -4.65 -4.01 14.55
N GLY A 213 -5.45 -5.08 14.65
CA GLY A 213 -5.50 -5.96 15.81
C GLY A 213 -4.38 -6.98 15.89
N GLN A 214 -3.67 -7.23 14.78
CA GLN A 214 -2.72 -8.33 14.64
C GLN A 214 -1.35 -7.88 14.10
N PRO A 215 -0.69 -6.89 14.74
CA PRO A 215 0.58 -6.33 14.25
C PRO A 215 1.68 -7.37 14.13
N ASP A 216 1.77 -8.33 15.08
CA ASP A 216 2.80 -9.39 15.05
C ASP A 216 2.61 -10.33 13.85
N ARG A 217 1.34 -10.63 13.50
CA ARG A 217 1.05 -11.48 12.34
C ARG A 217 1.40 -10.77 11.02
N VAL A 218 1.09 -9.47 10.93
CA VAL A 218 1.49 -8.66 9.77
C VAL A 218 3.00 -8.57 9.67
N ALA A 219 3.70 -8.38 10.78
CA ALA A 219 5.15 -8.35 10.82
C ALA A 219 5.76 -9.65 10.30
N LEU A 220 5.22 -10.81 10.72
CA LEU A 220 5.64 -12.11 10.21
C LEU A 220 5.48 -12.20 8.67
N TYR A 221 4.33 -11.82 8.14
CA TYR A 221 4.11 -11.83 6.68
C TYR A 221 5.05 -10.87 5.94
N VAL A 222 5.34 -9.70 6.52
CA VAL A 222 6.33 -8.75 5.97
C VAL A 222 7.71 -9.40 5.90
N GLU A 223 8.17 -10.06 6.96
CA GLU A 223 9.47 -10.74 6.99
C GLU A 223 9.55 -11.90 5.97
N GLU A 224 8.53 -12.76 5.96
CA GLU A 224 8.45 -13.88 5.02
C GLU A 224 8.48 -13.38 3.57
N PHE A 225 7.73 -12.31 3.27
CA PHE A 225 7.69 -11.76 1.92
C PHE A 225 8.98 -11.03 1.54
N CYS A 226 9.68 -10.36 2.47
CA CYS A 226 11.01 -9.83 2.22
C CYS A 226 11.99 -10.93 1.83
N ASN A 227 12.02 -12.04 2.58
CA ASN A 227 12.89 -13.17 2.29
C ASN A 227 12.57 -13.78 0.90
N LEU A 228 11.28 -13.81 0.54
CA LEU A 228 10.86 -14.26 -0.79
C LEU A 228 11.39 -13.32 -1.88
N VAL A 229 11.20 -11.99 -1.74
CA VAL A 229 11.69 -10.98 -2.69
C VAL A 229 13.21 -11.09 -2.86
N ASP A 230 13.95 -11.23 -1.76
CA ASP A 230 15.40 -11.36 -1.78
C ASP A 230 15.87 -12.63 -2.51
N SER A 231 15.07 -13.71 -2.46
CA SER A 231 15.37 -14.97 -3.16
C SER A 231 15.27 -14.87 -4.68
N PHE A 232 14.43 -13.94 -5.18
CA PHE A 232 14.28 -13.66 -6.61
C PHE A 232 15.21 -12.54 -7.12
N THR A 233 15.84 -11.79 -6.21
CA THR A 233 16.83 -10.80 -6.61
C THR A 233 18.15 -11.54 -6.84
N PRO A 234 18.74 -11.53 -8.07
CA PRO A 234 20.03 -12.13 -8.30
C PRO A 234 21.01 -11.50 -7.31
N LYS A 235 21.62 -12.29 -6.44
CA LYS A 235 22.76 -11.82 -5.64
C LYS A 235 23.78 -11.35 -6.66
N ALA A 236 23.88 -10.03 -6.84
CA ALA A 236 24.91 -9.44 -7.66
C ALA A 236 26.22 -10.09 -7.23
N PHE A 237 27.05 -10.51 -8.22
CA PHE A 237 28.37 -11.09 -8.03
C PHE A 237 29.25 -10.11 -7.25
N ALA A 238 29.06 -10.00 -5.96
CA ALA A 238 29.81 -9.13 -5.07
C ALA A 238 31.14 -9.79 -4.64
N ASN A 239 31.72 -10.67 -5.46
CA ASN A 239 33.05 -11.22 -5.27
C ASN A 239 33.70 -11.60 -6.61
N PHE A 240 33.73 -10.69 -7.58
CA PHE A 240 34.68 -10.76 -8.65
C PHE A 240 35.67 -9.59 -8.49
N SER A 241 36.70 -9.81 -7.69
CA SER A 241 37.91 -9.00 -7.77
C SER A 241 38.52 -9.22 -9.17
N PRO A 242 38.74 -8.17 -9.97
CA PRO A 242 39.51 -8.29 -11.20
C PRO A 242 40.97 -8.26 -10.81
N GLY A 243 41.51 -9.44 -10.52
CA GLY A 243 42.93 -9.65 -10.28
C GLY A 243 43.41 -10.78 -11.15
N LEU A 244 43.66 -10.49 -12.45
CA LEU A 244 44.66 -11.18 -13.27
C LEU A 244 44.94 -10.28 -14.49
N GLU A 245 45.99 -9.51 -14.32
CA GLU A 245 46.69 -8.85 -15.42
C GLU A 245 47.21 -9.86 -16.43
N HIS A 246 47.03 -9.51 -17.70
CA HIS A 246 47.86 -9.80 -18.85
C HIS A 246 48.55 -11.14 -18.96
N GLN A 247 48.02 -11.97 -19.86
CA GLN A 247 48.85 -12.61 -20.89
C GLN A 247 48.15 -12.46 -22.26
N ARG A 248 48.55 -11.41 -22.98
CA ARG A 248 48.35 -11.33 -24.42
C ARG A 248 49.27 -12.37 -25.03
N GLN A 249 48.75 -13.51 -25.45
CA GLN A 249 49.39 -14.31 -26.47
C GLN A 249 49.06 -13.67 -27.82
N THR A 250 50.10 -13.08 -28.42
CA THR A 250 50.08 -12.61 -29.78
C THR A 250 49.97 -13.83 -30.71
N TRP A 251 48.87 -13.89 -31.45
CA TRP A 251 48.70 -14.86 -32.53
C TRP A 251 49.62 -14.45 -33.68
N ASP A 252 50.56 -15.35 -34.08
CA ASP A 252 51.46 -15.19 -35.25
C ASP A 252 50.83 -15.93 -36.44
N PRO A 253 50.47 -15.22 -37.55
CA PRO A 253 49.83 -15.82 -38.72
C PRO A 253 50.75 -16.63 -39.63
N ASN A 254 52.05 -16.86 -39.29
CA ASN A 254 53.02 -17.47 -40.15
C ASN A 254 53.58 -18.85 -39.73
N ILE A 255 52.89 -19.54 -38.80
CA ILE A 255 53.24 -20.94 -38.51
C ILE A 255 52.32 -21.86 -39.28
N LYS A 256 52.95 -22.58 -40.27
CA LYS A 256 52.34 -23.61 -41.11
C LYS A 256 52.00 -24.86 -40.32
#